data_1bfb91353211be8868a64cda781fc664
#
_entry.id   1bfb91353211be8868a64cda781fc664
#
_cell.length_a   1.000
_cell.length_b   1.000
_cell.length_c   1.000
_cell.angle_alpha   90.00
_cell.angle_beta   90.00
_cell.angle_gamma   90.00
#
_symmetry.space_group_name_H-M   'P 1'
#
loop_
_entity.id
_entity.type
_entity.pdbx_description
1 polymer ?
#
loop_
_entity_poly.entity_id
_entity_poly.type
_entity_poly.pdbx_seq_one_letter_code
_entity_poly.pdbx_strand_id
1 'polypeptide(L)'
;RNLVKVYNERKSKIIGSKFQTKLIISFLILALVPSILLFMVASKLFTFSIGNWFNLRTEQTLQYSMDIARDYYSELEGRALSKSKNLEHFIKNEKLYLKVNRKHLQTLIQDKVAEYDLAGIIVYDNNLKKIVSKIDSTLLSPNTKLNYRNLIQKSIDGEGVTEIQMTQGKNLMVVVVPLTEIVNKEIFIWGYILTLNPAYKSSLNKVETIKSTYQDYKQQSFLKLPVSANYYITFLLITLLILFSAIWLGFYMARGITVPIQQLAEGT
;
A
#
# COMPACT_ATOMS: atom_id res chain seq x y z
N ARG A 1 33.95 28.78 -27.75
CA ARG A 1 34.74 29.62 -28.71
C ARG A 1 35.19 30.92 -28.05
N ASN A 2 34.38 31.61 -27.27
CA ASN A 2 34.72 32.89 -26.61
C ASN A 2 35.73 32.75 -25.47
N LEU A 3 35.66 31.72 -24.64
CA LEU A 3 36.62 31.47 -23.55
C LEU A 3 38.04 31.18 -24.08
N VAL A 4 38.13 30.40 -25.13
CA VAL A 4 39.39 30.08 -25.83
C VAL A 4 40.01 31.36 -26.43
N LYS A 5 39.17 32.26 -26.96
CA LYS A 5 39.64 33.54 -27.51
C LYS A 5 40.21 34.44 -26.43
N VAL A 6 39.55 34.58 -25.29
CA VAL A 6 40.07 35.36 -24.14
C VAL A 6 41.35 34.77 -23.56
N TYR A 7 41.46 33.43 -23.51
CA TYR A 7 42.68 32.77 -23.07
C TYR A 7 43.86 33.07 -24.04
N ASN A 8 43.63 33.01 -25.36
CA ASN A 8 44.64 33.34 -26.35
C ASN A 8 45.03 34.82 -26.38
N GLU A 9 44.04 35.75 -26.24
CA GLU A 9 44.26 37.19 -26.14
C GLU A 9 45.05 37.56 -24.87
N ARG A 10 44.89 36.82 -23.78
CA ARG A 10 45.71 36.96 -22.57
C ARG A 10 47.17 36.53 -22.77
N LYS A 11 47.39 35.49 -23.54
CA LYS A 11 48.72 34.95 -23.86
C LYS A 11 49.51 35.89 -24.80
N SER A 12 48.78 36.60 -25.67
CA SER A 12 49.38 37.57 -26.62
C SER A 12 49.59 38.99 -26.05
N LYS A 13 49.42 39.21 -24.72
CA LYS A 13 49.65 40.48 -24.02
C LYS A 13 48.92 41.71 -24.62
N ILE A 14 47.77 41.51 -25.23
CA ILE A 14 46.95 42.61 -25.79
C ILE A 14 46.54 43.57 -24.67
N ILE A 15 46.67 44.91 -24.93
CA ILE A 15 46.26 45.94 -23.97
C ILE A 15 44.77 45.80 -23.61
N GLY A 16 44.45 45.77 -22.35
CA GLY A 16 43.04 45.57 -21.88
C GLY A 16 42.58 44.13 -21.59
N SER A 17 43.31 43.12 -22.08
CA SER A 17 42.90 41.71 -21.89
C SER A 17 42.91 41.27 -20.40
N LYS A 18 43.79 41.81 -19.59
CA LYS A 18 43.86 41.61 -18.15
C LYS A 18 42.62 42.17 -17.42
N PHE A 19 42.19 43.36 -17.84
CA PHE A 19 41.01 44.02 -17.26
C PHE A 19 39.74 43.27 -17.64
N GLN A 20 39.58 42.88 -18.89
CA GLN A 20 38.48 42.07 -19.37
C GLN A 20 38.34 40.72 -18.62
N THR A 21 39.46 40.02 -18.43
CA THR A 21 39.48 38.76 -17.69
C THR A 21 39.06 38.98 -16.23
N LYS A 22 39.56 40.02 -15.57
CA LYS A 22 39.24 40.35 -14.17
C LYS A 22 37.74 40.67 -14.01
N LEU A 23 37.16 41.37 -14.97
CA LEU A 23 35.76 41.74 -14.97
C LEU A 23 34.86 40.51 -15.17
N ILE A 24 35.21 39.60 -16.10
CA ILE A 24 34.48 38.35 -16.32
C ILE A 24 34.52 37.47 -15.06
N ILE A 25 35.68 37.34 -14.43
CA ILE A 25 35.85 36.54 -13.19
C ILE A 25 34.99 37.14 -12.07
N SER A 26 35.00 38.48 -11.91
CA SER A 26 34.19 39.15 -10.90
C SER A 26 32.69 38.89 -11.08
N PHE A 27 32.17 38.98 -12.30
CA PHE A 27 30.76 38.64 -12.59
C PHE A 27 30.46 37.17 -12.39
N LEU A 28 31.41 36.29 -12.74
CA LEU A 28 31.26 34.85 -12.51
C LEU A 28 31.16 34.55 -11.00
N ILE A 29 32.04 35.10 -10.19
CA ILE A 29 31.99 34.90 -8.74
C ILE A 29 30.69 35.46 -8.14
N LEU A 30 30.28 36.66 -8.58
CA LEU A 30 29.07 37.34 -8.10
C LEU A 30 27.80 36.50 -8.40
N ALA A 31 27.77 35.77 -9.52
CA ALA A 31 26.65 34.90 -9.86
C ALA A 31 26.78 33.51 -9.21
N LEU A 32 27.97 32.95 -9.13
CA LEU A 32 28.24 31.58 -8.71
C LEU A 32 28.07 31.42 -7.19
N VAL A 33 28.53 32.39 -6.38
CA VAL A 33 28.44 32.32 -4.92
C VAL A 33 26.98 32.26 -4.43
N PRO A 34 26.07 33.16 -4.84
CA PRO A 34 24.65 33.05 -4.47
C PRO A 34 23.97 31.76 -4.99
N SER A 35 24.33 31.34 -6.20
CA SER A 35 23.75 30.13 -6.80
C SER A 35 24.13 28.88 -6.04
N ILE A 36 25.39 28.75 -5.61
CA ILE A 36 25.84 27.60 -4.81
C ILE A 36 25.19 27.65 -3.41
N LEU A 37 25.10 28.82 -2.78
CA LEU A 37 24.40 28.96 -1.49
C LEU A 37 22.94 28.54 -1.59
N LEU A 38 22.23 29.02 -2.60
CA LEU A 38 20.84 28.64 -2.86
C LEU A 38 20.70 27.13 -3.08
N PHE A 39 21.58 26.53 -3.88
CA PHE A 39 21.59 25.09 -4.10
C PHE A 39 21.81 24.32 -2.80
N MET A 40 22.77 24.72 -1.96
CA MET A 40 23.02 24.08 -0.66
C MET A 40 21.81 24.15 0.28
N VAL A 41 21.20 25.33 0.41
CA VAL A 41 20.04 25.53 1.28
C VAL A 41 18.84 24.73 0.77
N ALA A 42 18.53 24.84 -0.52
CA ALA A 42 17.41 24.13 -1.13
C ALA A 42 17.59 22.61 -1.04
N SER A 43 18.80 22.11 -1.32
CA SER A 43 19.13 20.68 -1.21
C SER A 43 18.98 20.17 0.24
N LYS A 44 19.42 20.95 1.22
CA LYS A 44 19.30 20.58 2.64
C LYS A 44 17.83 20.58 3.11
N LEU A 45 17.06 21.60 2.73
CA LEU A 45 15.62 21.66 3.04
C LEU A 45 14.86 20.50 2.41
N PHE A 46 15.16 20.18 1.17
CA PHE A 46 14.52 19.07 0.46
C PHE A 46 14.84 17.71 1.10
N THR A 47 16.12 17.44 1.39
CA THR A 47 16.53 16.21 2.08
C THR A 47 15.87 16.07 3.45
N PHE A 48 15.79 17.18 4.20
CA PHE A 48 15.11 17.21 5.49
C PHE A 48 13.61 16.92 5.35
N SER A 49 12.93 17.56 4.40
CA SER A 49 11.50 17.34 4.15
C SER A 49 11.20 15.90 3.75
N ILE A 50 11.94 15.35 2.79
CA ILE A 50 11.76 13.94 2.37
C ILE A 50 12.09 12.98 3.52
N GLY A 51 13.17 13.25 4.28
CA GLY A 51 13.52 12.44 5.44
C GLY A 51 12.43 12.39 6.51
N ASN A 52 11.73 13.49 6.74
CA ASN A 52 10.62 13.54 7.68
C ASN A 52 9.36 12.84 7.17
N TRP A 53 9.06 12.91 5.87
CA TRP A 53 7.93 12.22 5.26
C TRP A 53 8.09 10.70 5.27
N PHE A 54 9.31 10.21 5.00
CA PHE A 54 9.65 8.78 4.98
C PHE A 54 10.47 8.40 6.21
N ASN A 55 9.96 8.75 7.39
CA ASN A 55 10.63 8.44 8.65
C ASN A 55 10.45 6.95 8.97
N LEU A 56 11.52 6.31 9.43
CA LEU A 56 11.53 4.92 9.89
C LEU A 56 10.44 4.64 10.93
N ARG A 57 10.14 5.60 11.81
CA ARG A 57 9.05 5.48 12.80
C ARG A 57 7.69 5.32 12.16
N THR A 58 7.38 6.10 11.12
CA THR A 58 6.11 6.01 10.40
C THR A 58 5.98 4.66 9.71
N GLU A 59 7.04 4.18 9.08
CA GLU A 59 7.09 2.87 8.44
C GLU A 59 6.85 1.75 9.46
N GLN A 60 7.55 1.76 10.58
CA GLN A 60 7.38 0.77 11.65
C GLN A 60 5.95 0.80 12.24
N THR A 61 5.40 1.99 12.49
CA THR A 61 4.03 2.14 13.02
C THR A 61 3.01 1.56 12.06
N LEU A 62 3.12 1.84 10.78
CA LEU A 62 2.23 1.29 9.75
C LEU A 62 2.40 -0.22 9.61
N GLN A 63 3.61 -0.73 9.71
CA GLN A 63 3.88 -2.17 9.70
C GLN A 63 3.25 -2.87 10.90
N TYR A 64 3.43 -2.36 12.11
CA TYR A 64 2.77 -2.90 13.31
C TYR A 64 1.24 -2.83 13.20
N SER A 65 0.69 -1.74 12.65
CA SER A 65 -0.75 -1.64 12.41
C SER A 65 -1.24 -2.71 11.43
N MET A 66 -0.45 -3.01 10.39
CA MET A 66 -0.76 -4.07 9.43
C MET A 66 -0.67 -5.46 10.05
N ASP A 67 0.31 -5.69 10.92
CA ASP A 67 0.43 -6.95 11.65
C ASP A 67 -0.75 -7.16 12.59
N ILE A 68 -1.16 -6.14 13.37
CA ILE A 68 -2.36 -6.17 14.21
C ILE A 68 -3.62 -6.45 13.37
N ALA A 69 -3.73 -5.84 12.19
CA ALA A 69 -4.85 -6.07 11.30
C ALA A 69 -4.89 -7.52 10.81
N ARG A 70 -3.74 -8.10 10.49
CA ARG A 70 -3.62 -9.50 10.07
C ARG A 70 -3.97 -10.46 11.21
N ASP A 71 -3.45 -10.20 12.41
CA ASP A 71 -3.73 -11.01 13.59
C ASP A 71 -5.21 -10.99 13.93
N TYR A 72 -5.87 -9.83 13.84
CA TYR A 72 -7.30 -9.69 14.02
C TYR A 72 -8.11 -10.55 13.02
N TYR A 73 -7.73 -10.56 11.73
CA TYR A 73 -8.37 -11.44 10.74
C TYR A 73 -8.16 -12.91 11.07
N SER A 74 -6.93 -13.31 11.39
CA SER A 74 -6.60 -14.68 11.74
C SER A 74 -7.37 -15.15 12.98
N GLU A 75 -7.52 -14.28 13.96
CA GLU A 75 -8.29 -14.59 15.17
C GLU A 75 -9.80 -14.74 14.88
N LEU A 76 -10.37 -13.85 14.06
CA LEU A 76 -11.77 -13.98 13.62
C LEU A 76 -12.00 -15.29 12.88
N GLU A 77 -11.11 -15.62 11.96
CA GLU A 77 -11.14 -16.84 11.17
C GLU A 77 -11.00 -18.08 12.08
N GLY A 78 -10.02 -18.09 12.95
CA GLY A 78 -9.81 -19.16 13.91
C GLY A 78 -11.02 -19.41 14.82
N ARG A 79 -11.61 -18.33 15.36
CA ARG A 79 -12.83 -18.43 16.19
C ARG A 79 -14.02 -18.96 15.40
N ALA A 80 -14.25 -18.47 14.19
CA ALA A 80 -15.36 -18.92 13.34
C ALA A 80 -15.20 -20.39 12.95
N LEU A 81 -13.99 -20.79 12.58
CA LEU A 81 -13.67 -22.18 12.24
C LEU A 81 -13.82 -23.10 13.44
N SER A 82 -13.35 -22.70 14.62
CA SER A 82 -13.47 -23.47 15.87
C SER A 82 -14.96 -23.70 16.23
N LYS A 83 -15.82 -22.68 16.16
CA LYS A 83 -17.25 -22.83 16.37
C LYS A 83 -17.86 -23.85 15.38
N SER A 84 -17.48 -23.80 14.13
CA SER A 84 -17.98 -24.69 13.09
C SER A 84 -17.49 -26.14 13.28
N LYS A 85 -16.24 -26.35 13.67
CA LYS A 85 -15.69 -27.67 14.00
C LYS A 85 -16.33 -28.26 15.25
N ASN A 86 -16.62 -27.44 16.25
CA ASN A 86 -17.36 -27.90 17.42
C ASN A 86 -18.76 -28.40 17.04
N LEU A 87 -19.44 -27.69 16.14
CA LEU A 87 -20.73 -28.14 15.61
C LEU A 87 -20.63 -29.47 14.86
N GLU A 88 -19.61 -29.61 14.01
CA GLU A 88 -19.32 -30.87 13.32
C GLU A 88 -19.15 -32.02 14.31
N HIS A 89 -18.36 -31.79 15.37
CA HIS A 89 -18.11 -32.78 16.41
C HIS A 89 -19.42 -33.20 17.14
N PHE A 90 -20.27 -32.24 17.50
CA PHE A 90 -21.58 -32.52 18.12
C PHE A 90 -22.47 -33.34 17.19
N ILE A 91 -22.61 -32.93 15.94
CA ILE A 91 -23.46 -33.61 14.97
C ILE A 91 -22.99 -35.06 14.72
N LYS A 92 -21.66 -35.26 14.67
CA LYS A 92 -21.04 -36.55 14.48
C LYS A 92 -21.24 -37.48 15.66
N ASN A 93 -20.92 -37.03 16.88
CA ASN A 93 -20.97 -37.85 18.09
C ASN A 93 -22.40 -38.32 18.41
N GLU A 94 -23.37 -37.44 18.25
CA GLU A 94 -24.77 -37.75 18.47
C GLU A 94 -25.47 -38.39 17.27
N LYS A 95 -24.74 -38.67 16.18
CA LYS A 95 -25.23 -39.25 14.94
C LYS A 95 -26.47 -38.52 14.39
N LEU A 96 -26.48 -37.19 14.52
CA LEU A 96 -27.61 -36.34 14.13
C LEU A 96 -27.81 -36.24 12.63
N TYR A 97 -26.88 -36.72 11.85
CA TYR A 97 -26.99 -36.83 10.39
C TYR A 97 -27.99 -37.90 9.93
N LEU A 98 -28.37 -38.83 10.80
CA LEU A 98 -29.35 -39.83 10.49
C LEU A 98 -30.75 -39.20 10.37
N LYS A 99 -31.53 -39.69 9.39
CA LYS A 99 -32.89 -39.21 9.11
C LYS A 99 -33.82 -39.22 10.33
N VAL A 100 -33.62 -40.20 11.21
CA VAL A 100 -34.41 -40.41 12.46
C VAL A 100 -34.20 -39.24 13.43
N ASN A 101 -32.99 -38.64 13.48
CA ASN A 101 -32.59 -37.59 14.43
C ASN A 101 -32.84 -36.18 13.91
N ARG A 102 -33.56 -35.99 12.78
CA ARG A 102 -33.76 -34.67 12.16
C ARG A 102 -34.33 -33.60 13.08
N LYS A 103 -35.30 -33.99 13.92
CA LYS A 103 -35.89 -33.04 14.88
C LYS A 103 -34.85 -32.56 15.90
N HIS A 104 -34.03 -33.50 16.38
CA HIS A 104 -32.94 -33.18 17.33
C HIS A 104 -31.87 -32.28 16.69
N LEU A 105 -31.48 -32.57 15.44
CA LEU A 105 -30.59 -31.68 14.68
C LEU A 105 -31.17 -30.27 14.54
N GLN A 106 -32.46 -30.13 14.26
CA GLN A 106 -33.13 -28.84 14.15
C GLN A 106 -33.09 -28.07 15.43
N THR A 107 -33.38 -28.71 16.58
CA THR A 107 -33.28 -28.06 17.91
C THR A 107 -31.83 -27.64 18.22
N LEU A 108 -30.88 -28.55 18.02
CA LEU A 108 -29.43 -28.21 18.22
C LEU A 108 -29.02 -27.00 17.37
N ILE A 109 -29.38 -26.93 16.13
CA ILE A 109 -29.03 -25.81 15.22
C ILE A 109 -29.67 -24.51 15.69
N GLN A 110 -30.93 -24.55 16.20
CA GLN A 110 -31.60 -23.37 16.76
C GLN A 110 -30.89 -22.85 18.01
N ASP A 111 -30.54 -23.74 18.91
CA ASP A 111 -29.84 -23.40 20.16
C ASP A 111 -28.43 -22.87 19.89
N LYS A 112 -27.70 -23.51 18.99
CA LYS A 112 -26.32 -23.13 18.67
C LYS A 112 -26.22 -21.82 17.88
N VAL A 113 -27.21 -21.42 17.10
CA VAL A 113 -27.25 -20.08 16.47
C VAL A 113 -27.27 -19.00 17.55
N ALA A 114 -28.09 -19.17 18.59
CA ALA A 114 -28.17 -18.21 19.70
C ALA A 114 -26.93 -18.27 20.60
N GLU A 115 -26.50 -19.47 21.00
CA GLU A 115 -25.33 -19.66 21.88
C GLU A 115 -24.03 -19.09 21.31
N TYR A 116 -23.82 -19.27 19.99
CA TYR A 116 -22.58 -18.84 19.32
C TYR A 116 -22.68 -17.43 18.70
N ASP A 117 -23.83 -16.76 18.84
CA ASP A 117 -24.10 -15.45 18.23
C ASP A 117 -23.85 -15.47 16.71
N LEU A 118 -24.46 -16.44 16.03
CA LEU A 118 -24.31 -16.62 14.60
C LEU A 118 -25.48 -15.96 13.85
N ALA A 119 -25.19 -15.42 12.66
CA ALA A 119 -26.23 -14.96 11.75
C ALA A 119 -27.00 -16.14 11.11
N GLY A 120 -26.48 -17.35 11.19
CA GLY A 120 -27.17 -18.56 10.78
C GLY A 120 -26.27 -19.79 10.67
N ILE A 121 -26.95 -20.93 10.63
CA ILE A 121 -26.34 -22.24 10.36
C ILE A 121 -27.20 -22.95 9.32
N ILE A 122 -26.57 -23.54 8.30
CA ILE A 122 -27.23 -24.34 7.27
C ILE A 122 -26.46 -25.67 7.14
N VAL A 123 -27.20 -26.75 7.16
CA VAL A 123 -26.65 -28.11 6.96
C VAL A 123 -27.11 -28.63 5.65
N TYR A 124 -26.19 -29.09 4.83
CA TYR A 124 -26.44 -29.73 3.53
C TYR A 124 -26.06 -31.22 3.56
N ASP A 125 -26.72 -31.99 2.75
CA ASP A 125 -26.29 -33.37 2.45
C ASP A 125 -25.19 -33.37 1.38
N ASN A 126 -24.66 -34.56 1.08
CA ASN A 126 -23.65 -34.77 0.05
C ASN A 126 -24.08 -34.28 -1.36
N ASN A 127 -25.38 -34.26 -1.65
CA ASN A 127 -25.96 -33.78 -2.91
C ASN A 127 -26.24 -32.25 -2.87
N LEU A 128 -25.74 -31.54 -1.88
CA LEU A 128 -26.00 -30.12 -1.65
C LEU A 128 -27.50 -29.78 -1.45
N LYS A 129 -28.30 -30.75 -1.05
CA LYS A 129 -29.66 -30.50 -0.64
C LYS A 129 -29.71 -30.05 0.81
N LYS A 130 -30.40 -28.96 1.05
CA LYS A 130 -30.52 -28.39 2.42
C LYS A 130 -31.33 -29.36 3.30
N ILE A 131 -30.68 -29.78 4.42
CA ILE A 131 -31.30 -30.65 5.44
C ILE A 131 -32.01 -29.81 6.47
N VAL A 132 -31.29 -28.88 7.10
CA VAL A 132 -31.79 -27.98 8.14
C VAL A 132 -31.14 -26.61 7.93
N SER A 133 -31.90 -25.57 8.25
CA SER A 133 -31.34 -24.21 8.29
C SER A 133 -32.01 -23.39 9.37
N LYS A 134 -31.22 -22.61 10.08
CA LYS A 134 -31.67 -21.52 10.94
C LYS A 134 -30.89 -20.27 10.59
N ILE A 135 -31.59 -19.23 10.25
CA ILE A 135 -31.02 -17.90 9.99
C ILE A 135 -31.69 -16.95 10.99
N ASP A 136 -30.86 -16.12 11.61
CA ASP A 136 -31.38 -15.04 12.46
C ASP A 136 -31.97 -13.95 11.56
N SER A 137 -33.28 -13.80 11.62
CA SER A 137 -34.02 -12.84 10.80
C SER A 137 -33.72 -11.37 11.16
N THR A 138 -33.13 -11.12 12.31
CA THR A 138 -32.67 -9.76 12.70
C THR A 138 -31.37 -9.38 12.01
N LEU A 139 -30.56 -10.36 11.68
CA LEU A 139 -29.27 -10.18 11.03
C LEU A 139 -29.34 -10.37 9.52
N LEU A 140 -30.13 -11.33 9.02
CA LEU A 140 -30.18 -11.67 7.59
C LEU A 140 -31.59 -12.06 7.16
N SER A 141 -31.93 -11.73 5.92
CA SER A 141 -33.17 -12.25 5.31
C SER A 141 -33.05 -13.75 5.02
N PRO A 142 -34.11 -14.55 5.26
CA PRO A 142 -34.10 -15.99 4.99
C PRO A 142 -33.79 -16.37 3.53
N ASN A 143 -34.02 -15.46 2.58
CA ASN A 143 -33.81 -15.68 1.15
C ASN A 143 -32.42 -15.14 0.68
N THR A 144 -31.49 -14.93 1.61
CA THR A 144 -30.15 -14.45 1.28
C THR A 144 -29.42 -15.41 0.33
N LYS A 145 -28.99 -14.90 -0.83
CA LYS A 145 -28.13 -15.66 -1.75
C LYS A 145 -26.69 -15.63 -1.25
N LEU A 146 -26.18 -16.78 -0.86
CA LEU A 146 -24.81 -16.99 -0.45
C LEU A 146 -24.05 -17.73 -1.54
N ASN A 147 -22.81 -17.31 -1.80
CA ASN A 147 -21.94 -18.02 -2.74
C ASN A 147 -21.14 -19.08 -1.98
N TYR A 148 -21.77 -20.23 -1.70
CA TYR A 148 -21.15 -21.30 -0.93
C TYR A 148 -20.58 -22.45 -1.78
N ARG A 149 -20.93 -22.53 -3.07
CA ARG A 149 -20.50 -23.65 -3.91
C ARG A 149 -18.98 -23.73 -4.07
N ASN A 150 -18.32 -22.59 -4.29
CA ASN A 150 -16.86 -22.53 -4.38
C ASN A 150 -16.19 -22.93 -3.07
N LEU A 151 -16.78 -22.55 -1.92
CA LEU A 151 -16.26 -22.91 -0.60
C LEU A 151 -16.39 -24.42 -0.36
N ILE A 152 -17.52 -25.00 -0.70
CA ILE A 152 -17.72 -26.45 -0.62
C ILE A 152 -16.70 -27.18 -1.49
N GLN A 153 -16.46 -26.72 -2.70
CA GLN A 153 -15.46 -27.33 -3.57
C GLN A 153 -14.04 -27.26 -3.01
N LYS A 154 -13.69 -26.20 -2.34
CA LYS A 154 -12.39 -26.07 -1.64
C LYS A 154 -12.29 -26.91 -0.37
N SER A 155 -13.41 -27.31 0.24
CA SER A 155 -13.45 -28.10 1.48
C SER A 155 -13.50 -29.62 1.25
N ILE A 156 -13.40 -30.09 0.00
CA ILE A 156 -13.45 -31.52 -0.36
C ILE A 156 -12.31 -32.33 0.29
N ASP A 157 -11.16 -31.70 0.53
CA ASP A 157 -10.00 -32.36 1.18
C ASP A 157 -10.20 -32.60 2.69
N GLY A 158 -11.40 -32.40 3.22
CA GLY A 158 -11.72 -32.64 4.62
C GLY A 158 -11.41 -31.47 5.57
N GLU A 159 -10.88 -30.37 5.04
CA GLU A 159 -10.57 -29.17 5.81
C GLU A 159 -11.70 -28.14 5.76
N GLY A 160 -11.92 -27.44 6.88
CA GLY A 160 -12.84 -26.32 6.91
C GLY A 160 -12.29 -25.13 6.15
N VAL A 161 -13.11 -24.43 5.39
CA VAL A 161 -12.77 -23.26 4.58
C VAL A 161 -13.55 -22.06 5.04
N THR A 162 -12.89 -20.89 5.08
CA THR A 162 -13.47 -19.62 5.48
C THR A 162 -13.40 -18.60 4.35
N GLU A 163 -14.41 -17.74 4.25
CA GLU A 163 -14.42 -16.60 3.32
C GLU A 163 -15.30 -15.48 3.88
N ILE A 164 -14.85 -14.24 3.70
CA ILE A 164 -15.69 -13.08 4.02
C ILE A 164 -16.51 -12.70 2.80
N GLN A 165 -17.84 -12.70 2.97
CA GLN A 165 -18.79 -12.32 1.94
C GLN A 165 -19.59 -11.10 2.37
N MET A 166 -19.75 -10.14 1.47
CA MET A 166 -20.64 -9.01 1.68
C MET A 166 -22.04 -9.35 1.17
N THR A 167 -22.99 -9.35 2.08
CA THR A 167 -24.38 -9.70 1.76
C THR A 167 -25.33 -8.74 2.45
N GLN A 168 -26.25 -8.13 1.69
CA GLN A 168 -27.24 -7.17 2.19
C GLN A 168 -26.62 -6.01 2.99
N GLY A 169 -25.42 -5.52 2.57
CA GLY A 169 -24.69 -4.46 3.26
C GLY A 169 -24.04 -4.87 4.57
N LYS A 170 -24.07 -6.16 4.92
CA LYS A 170 -23.39 -6.73 6.09
C LYS A 170 -22.24 -7.62 5.65
N ASN A 171 -21.15 -7.59 6.38
CA ASN A 171 -20.03 -8.50 6.17
C ASN A 171 -20.25 -9.76 7.02
N LEU A 172 -20.15 -10.90 6.39
CA LEU A 172 -20.29 -12.21 7.02
C LEU A 172 -19.03 -13.02 6.75
N MET A 173 -18.50 -13.62 7.80
CA MET A 173 -17.52 -14.68 7.62
C MET A 173 -18.26 -15.99 7.47
N VAL A 174 -18.26 -16.50 6.25
CA VAL A 174 -18.88 -17.77 5.87
C VAL A 174 -17.86 -18.87 6.08
N VAL A 175 -18.20 -19.85 6.89
CA VAL A 175 -17.35 -21.02 7.13
C VAL A 175 -18.07 -22.24 6.63
N VAL A 176 -17.37 -23.07 5.87
CA VAL A 176 -17.84 -24.39 5.43
C VAL A 176 -16.96 -25.45 6.06
N VAL A 177 -17.59 -26.40 6.78
CA VAL A 177 -16.90 -27.55 7.34
C VAL A 177 -17.57 -28.82 6.77
N PRO A 178 -16.80 -29.73 6.16
CA PRO A 178 -17.35 -31.01 5.70
C PRO A 178 -17.67 -31.89 6.90
N LEU A 179 -18.78 -32.58 6.83
CA LEU A 179 -19.19 -33.61 7.79
C LEU A 179 -18.57 -34.93 7.36
N THR A 180 -17.48 -35.32 8.01
CA THR A 180 -16.67 -36.48 7.62
C THR A 180 -16.79 -37.63 8.55
N GLU A 181 -16.76 -38.86 7.98
CA GLU A 181 -16.60 -40.11 8.73
C GLU A 181 -15.45 -40.89 8.14
N ILE A 182 -14.64 -41.50 9.02
CA ILE A 182 -13.52 -42.33 8.57
C ILE A 182 -14.00 -43.79 8.58
N VAL A 183 -14.16 -44.36 7.39
CA VAL A 183 -14.52 -45.75 7.19
C VAL A 183 -13.39 -46.45 6.43
N ASN A 184 -12.81 -47.51 7.03
CA ASN A 184 -11.71 -48.28 6.42
C ASN A 184 -10.47 -47.45 6.02
N LYS A 185 -10.12 -46.40 6.78
CA LYS A 185 -9.04 -45.43 6.50
C LYS A 185 -9.33 -44.49 5.33
N GLU A 186 -10.52 -44.49 4.75
CA GLU A 186 -10.91 -43.51 3.76
C GLU A 186 -11.86 -42.48 4.39
N ILE A 187 -11.70 -41.22 3.97
CA ILE A 187 -12.56 -40.12 4.43
C ILE A 187 -13.81 -40.09 3.58
N PHE A 188 -14.95 -40.31 4.21
CA PHE A 188 -16.27 -40.25 3.58
C PHE A 188 -17.00 -38.97 4.01
N ILE A 189 -17.36 -38.11 3.04
CA ILE A 189 -18.10 -36.87 3.29
C ILE A 189 -19.59 -37.16 3.07
N TRP A 190 -20.39 -37.03 4.11
CA TRP A 190 -21.85 -37.23 4.02
C TRP A 190 -22.64 -35.90 4.03
N GLY A 191 -21.99 -34.74 4.22
CA GLY A 191 -22.63 -33.45 4.14
C GLY A 191 -21.68 -32.30 4.50
N TYR A 192 -22.26 -31.13 4.61
CA TYR A 192 -21.52 -29.88 4.91
C TYR A 192 -22.28 -29.02 5.91
N ILE A 193 -21.56 -28.42 6.83
CA ILE A 193 -22.07 -27.37 7.71
C ILE A 193 -21.59 -26.02 7.17
N LEU A 194 -22.53 -25.14 6.95
CA LEU A 194 -22.28 -23.75 6.63
C LEU A 194 -22.64 -22.88 7.84
N THR A 195 -21.70 -22.18 8.41
CA THR A 195 -21.96 -21.22 9.48
C THR A 195 -21.74 -19.79 8.97
N LEU A 196 -22.62 -18.90 9.40
CA LEU A 196 -22.62 -17.49 9.06
C LEU A 196 -22.24 -16.68 10.31
N ASN A 197 -21.01 -16.24 10.38
CA ASN A 197 -20.52 -15.49 11.51
C ASN A 197 -20.60 -13.99 11.19
N PRO A 198 -21.28 -13.16 12.01
CA PRO A 198 -21.33 -11.73 11.77
C PRO A 198 -19.96 -11.13 11.95
N ALA A 199 -19.50 -10.37 10.96
CA ALA A 199 -18.27 -9.62 11.01
C ALA A 199 -18.62 -8.12 11.08
N TYR A 200 -18.26 -7.45 12.15
CA TYR A 200 -18.61 -6.05 12.36
C TYR A 200 -17.99 -5.15 11.30
N LYS A 201 -18.85 -4.49 10.53
CA LYS A 201 -18.44 -3.62 9.40
C LYS A 201 -17.44 -2.55 9.84
N SER A 202 -17.60 -1.99 11.04
CA SER A 202 -16.70 -0.97 11.57
C SER A 202 -15.27 -1.47 11.76
N SER A 203 -15.10 -2.69 12.25
CA SER A 203 -13.79 -3.30 12.46
C SER A 203 -13.12 -3.69 11.15
N LEU A 204 -13.89 -4.27 10.23
CA LEU A 204 -13.39 -4.62 8.90
C LEU A 204 -13.00 -3.40 8.08
N ASN A 205 -13.80 -2.32 8.11
CA ASN A 205 -13.43 -1.06 7.44
C ASN A 205 -12.13 -0.47 8.00
N LYS A 206 -11.91 -0.54 9.32
CA LYS A 206 -10.65 -0.09 9.94
C LYS A 206 -9.45 -0.89 9.42
N VAL A 207 -9.60 -2.21 9.35
CA VAL A 207 -8.56 -3.10 8.84
C VAL A 207 -8.28 -2.82 7.36
N GLU A 208 -9.31 -2.61 6.55
CA GLU A 208 -9.16 -2.27 5.14
C GLU A 208 -8.50 -0.90 4.94
N THR A 209 -8.85 0.08 5.78
CA THR A 209 -8.18 1.39 5.81
C THR A 209 -6.71 1.26 6.18
N ILE A 210 -6.36 0.46 7.18
CA ILE A 210 -4.97 0.19 7.55
C ILE A 210 -4.21 -0.43 6.37
N LYS A 211 -4.81 -1.42 5.72
CA LYS A 211 -4.21 -2.12 4.57
C LYS A 211 -3.97 -1.17 3.39
N SER A 212 -4.96 -0.36 3.01
CA SER A 212 -4.81 0.61 1.91
C SER A 212 -3.77 1.67 2.26
N THR A 213 -3.81 2.24 3.47
CA THR A 213 -2.83 3.23 3.91
C THR A 213 -1.40 2.68 3.91
N TYR A 214 -1.22 1.42 4.35
CA TYR A 214 0.09 0.77 4.30
C TYR A 214 0.58 0.55 2.86
N GLN A 215 -0.32 0.12 1.96
CA GLN A 215 0.00 -0.06 0.54
C GLN A 215 0.36 1.26 -0.13
N ASP A 216 -0.40 2.32 0.13
CA ASP A 216 -0.15 3.66 -0.41
C ASP A 216 1.20 4.20 0.09
N TYR A 217 1.49 4.06 1.38
CA TYR A 217 2.79 4.43 1.95
C TYR A 217 3.93 3.65 1.30
N LYS A 218 3.77 2.33 1.14
CA LYS A 218 4.77 1.46 0.51
C LYS A 218 5.04 1.88 -0.93
N GLN A 219 3.99 2.15 -1.70
CA GLN A 219 4.09 2.63 -3.08
C GLN A 219 4.81 3.99 -3.15
N GLN A 220 4.45 4.92 -2.27
CA GLN A 220 5.10 6.23 -2.21
C GLN A 220 6.57 6.12 -1.78
N SER A 221 6.91 5.20 -0.89
CA SER A 221 8.29 5.01 -0.42
C SER A 221 9.24 4.58 -1.53
N PHE A 222 8.77 3.81 -2.53
CA PHE A 222 9.55 3.46 -3.72
C PHE A 222 9.88 4.68 -4.61
N LEU A 223 9.04 5.72 -4.56
CA LEU A 223 9.25 6.94 -5.34
C LEU A 223 10.28 7.89 -4.69
N LYS A 224 10.71 7.63 -3.46
CA LYS A 224 11.67 8.48 -2.74
C LYS A 224 12.96 8.71 -3.52
N LEU A 225 13.57 7.64 -4.03
CA LEU A 225 14.84 7.72 -4.78
C LEU A 225 14.67 8.45 -6.12
N PRO A 226 13.72 8.09 -7.01
CA PRO A 226 13.56 8.77 -8.29
C PRO A 226 13.13 10.24 -8.12
N VAL A 227 12.31 10.57 -7.14
CA VAL A 227 11.91 11.96 -6.84
C VAL A 227 13.12 12.77 -6.39
N SER A 228 13.94 12.22 -5.49
CA SER A 228 15.17 12.88 -5.05
C SER A 228 16.15 13.10 -6.20
N ALA A 229 16.38 12.10 -7.04
CA ALA A 229 17.26 12.20 -8.20
C ALA A 229 16.79 13.27 -9.20
N ASN A 230 15.50 13.29 -9.52
CA ASN A 230 14.90 14.30 -10.40
C ASN A 230 15.07 15.71 -9.84
N TYR A 231 14.89 15.86 -8.54
CA TYR A 231 15.06 17.15 -7.87
C TYR A 231 16.51 17.66 -7.97
N TYR A 232 17.50 16.79 -7.70
CA TYR A 232 18.92 17.17 -7.83
C TYR A 232 19.30 17.51 -9.28
N ILE A 233 18.80 16.75 -10.26
CA ILE A 233 19.02 17.01 -11.69
C ILE A 233 18.42 18.37 -12.07
N THR A 234 17.21 18.66 -11.66
CA THR A 234 16.53 19.93 -11.94
C THR A 234 17.30 21.11 -11.34
N PHE A 235 17.73 21.01 -10.08
CA PHE A 235 18.54 22.05 -9.45
C PHE A 235 19.88 22.24 -10.14
N LEU A 236 20.54 21.17 -10.54
CA LEU A 236 21.79 21.22 -11.28
C LEU A 236 21.61 21.92 -12.63
N LEU A 237 20.54 21.62 -13.35
CA LEU A 237 20.22 22.27 -14.62
C LEU A 237 19.96 23.76 -14.45
N ILE A 238 19.20 24.16 -13.43
CA ILE A 238 18.95 25.58 -13.09
C ILE A 238 20.26 26.29 -12.77
N THR A 239 21.11 25.69 -11.93
CA THR A 239 22.41 26.25 -11.58
C THR A 239 23.31 26.41 -12.82
N LEU A 240 23.30 25.42 -13.70
CA LEU A 240 24.05 25.46 -14.95
C LEU A 240 23.54 26.57 -15.88
N LEU A 241 22.23 26.76 -15.97
CA LEU A 241 21.59 27.82 -16.76
C LEU A 241 21.97 29.21 -16.24
N ILE A 242 21.97 29.40 -14.91
CA ILE A 242 22.41 30.65 -14.28
C ILE A 242 23.89 30.92 -14.60
N LEU A 243 24.72 29.87 -14.50
CA LEU A 243 26.15 29.98 -14.77
C LEU A 243 26.42 30.35 -16.23
N PHE A 244 25.74 29.74 -17.20
CA PHE A 244 25.85 30.11 -18.62
C PHE A 244 25.39 31.53 -18.87
N SER A 245 24.28 31.94 -18.25
CA SER A 245 23.75 33.32 -18.38
C SER A 245 24.73 34.32 -17.81
N ALA A 246 25.35 34.05 -16.65
CA ALA A 246 26.34 34.89 -16.01
C ALA A 246 27.62 35.03 -16.86
N ILE A 247 28.11 33.92 -17.43
CA ILE A 247 29.26 33.93 -18.35
C ILE A 247 28.95 34.78 -19.59
N TRP A 248 27.77 34.56 -20.20
CA TRP A 248 27.35 35.30 -21.39
C TRP A 248 27.24 36.80 -21.12
N LEU A 249 26.58 37.18 -20.00
CA LEU A 249 26.43 38.55 -19.58
C LEU A 249 27.78 39.20 -19.23
N GLY A 250 28.66 38.47 -18.54
CA GLY A 250 30.00 38.90 -18.23
C GLY A 250 30.86 39.23 -19.47
N PHE A 251 30.76 38.39 -20.49
CA PHE A 251 31.40 38.66 -21.79
C PHE A 251 30.81 39.86 -22.52
N TYR A 252 29.51 40.01 -22.50
CA TYR A 252 28.82 41.13 -23.15
C TYR A 252 29.22 42.45 -22.50
N MET A 253 29.18 42.54 -21.17
CA MET A 253 29.56 43.75 -20.44
C MET A 253 31.07 44.05 -20.55
N ALA A 254 31.90 43.00 -20.43
CA ALA A 254 33.35 43.19 -20.57
C ALA A 254 33.75 43.77 -21.92
N ARG A 255 33.13 43.33 -23.01
CA ARG A 255 33.37 43.88 -24.36
C ARG A 255 32.85 45.32 -24.48
N GLY A 256 31.66 45.61 -23.95
CA GLY A 256 31.06 46.95 -23.98
C GLY A 256 31.91 48.00 -23.28
N ILE A 257 32.72 47.62 -22.29
CA ILE A 257 33.59 48.53 -21.55
C ILE A 257 35.01 48.55 -22.15
N THR A 258 35.56 47.38 -22.53
CA THR A 258 36.99 47.29 -22.93
C THR A 258 37.23 47.82 -24.34
N VAL A 259 36.29 47.66 -25.27
CA VAL A 259 36.46 48.12 -26.66
C VAL A 259 36.58 49.67 -26.76
N PRO A 260 35.69 50.46 -26.14
CA PRO A 260 35.85 51.92 -26.16
C PRO A 260 37.13 52.43 -25.50
N ILE A 261 37.57 51.76 -24.41
CA ILE A 261 38.81 52.11 -23.71
C ILE A 261 40.05 51.84 -24.59
N GLN A 262 40.06 50.71 -25.34
CA GLN A 262 41.12 50.43 -26.31
C GLN A 262 41.19 51.46 -27.42
N GLN A 263 40.03 51.83 -27.97
CA GLN A 263 39.95 52.84 -29.04
C GLN A 263 40.48 54.23 -28.58
N LEU A 264 40.19 54.60 -27.34
CA LEU A 264 40.71 55.81 -26.72
C LEU A 264 42.20 55.73 -26.50
N ALA A 265 42.74 54.57 -26.11
CA ALA A 265 44.19 54.38 -25.85
C ALA A 265 45.01 54.26 -27.15
N GLU A 266 44.42 53.84 -28.25
CA GLU A 266 45.09 53.76 -29.56
C GLU A 266 45.01 55.09 -30.33
N GLY A 267 44.08 56.03 -29.94
CA GLY A 267 43.89 57.35 -30.56
C GLY A 267 44.68 58.48 -29.91
N THR A 268 45.43 58.19 -28.82
CA THR A 268 46.38 59.13 -28.17
C THR A 268 47.79 58.69 -28.49
#